data_c1568c855f819db5ccccc46890f61536
#
_entry.id   c1568c855f819db5ccccc46890f61536
#
_cell.length_a   1.000
_cell.length_b   1.000
_cell.length_c   1.000
_cell.angle_alpha   90.00
_cell.angle_beta   90.00
_cell.angle_gamma   90.00
#
_symmetry.space_group_name_H-M   'P 1'
#
loop_
_entity.id
_entity.type
_entity.pdbx_description
1 polymer ?
#
loop_
_entity_poly.entity_id
_entity_poly.type
_entity_poly.pdbx_seq_one_letter_code
_entity_poly.pdbx_strand_id
1 'polypeptide(L)'
;MKPLPAASFALDAGKHWWERADLGFSNGELCFAGHSVAALASWSDRPVFLYSGERVLANLARLQAALDSAGVSGAVLLAIKANRFPPLLTTLARSGRCGADVCSPNEIKAALSAGFPAEKISFTATSLSDDDIANLARHPRIAVNLDSLSALRRFGERAPGRTIGLRINPEVGVGGSAKLTYSGRKPTKFGIYSEQWPEALAMVRQYGLRVSTLHVHAGCGYLTEQLTSWRAAIDRALSLRPSLPDLTCFNVGGGLGVPHTATWGSLDLRLWAQALHQTFAKTGLSVLVEPGDFIVKDAGLLVLKVNGIEDKGGTRFVSVNGGFNLAPEPVFYDLPCEPVPCRLRVGAERRVTIAGNINEALDLWYEDIMLPPLAEGDSIAFLNAGGYASSMSSNHCLRGDFEEILVPQP
;
A
#
# COMPACT_ATOMS: atom_id res chain seq x y z
N MET A 1 -0.28 12.37 18.76
CA MET A 1 0.62 12.49 17.58
C MET A 1 1.71 13.50 17.90
N LYS A 2 2.97 13.31 17.42
CA LYS A 2 3.99 14.36 17.54
C LYS A 2 3.60 15.50 16.59
N PRO A 3 3.71 16.77 17.00
CA PRO A 3 3.46 17.89 16.09
C PRO A 3 4.40 17.79 14.89
N LEU A 4 3.85 17.86 13.68
CA LEU A 4 4.62 17.96 12.45
C LEU A 4 5.27 19.36 12.39
N PRO A 5 6.47 19.50 11.78
CA PRO A 5 7.01 20.82 11.51
C PRO A 5 6.03 21.58 10.64
N ALA A 6 5.73 22.81 11.02
CA ALA A 6 4.80 23.68 10.31
C ALA A 6 5.26 23.86 8.86
N ALA A 7 4.52 23.32 7.91
CA ALA A 7 4.65 23.71 6.51
C ALA A 7 3.99 25.10 6.39
N SER A 8 4.74 26.11 5.94
CA SER A 8 4.15 27.40 5.60
C SER A 8 3.53 27.32 4.22
N PHE A 9 2.25 27.63 4.10
CA PHE A 9 1.53 27.77 2.83
C PHE A 9 1.64 29.17 2.22
N ALA A 10 2.56 30.01 2.74
CA ALA A 10 2.79 31.33 2.14
C ALA A 10 3.11 31.18 0.65
N LEU A 11 2.48 32.00 -0.18
CA LEU A 11 2.63 31.99 -1.65
C LEU A 11 4.09 32.17 -2.12
N ASP A 12 4.98 32.66 -1.25
CA ASP A 12 6.41 32.83 -1.48
C ASP A 12 7.27 31.75 -0.78
N ALA A 13 6.68 30.79 -0.09
CA ALA A 13 7.42 29.65 0.45
C ALA A 13 7.89 28.75 -0.68
N GLY A 14 9.11 28.23 -0.63
CA GLY A 14 9.62 27.28 -1.62
C GLY A 14 8.70 26.07 -1.77
N LYS A 15 8.94 25.25 -2.79
CA LYS A 15 8.09 24.08 -3.08
C LYS A 15 7.87 23.21 -1.84
N HIS A 16 6.63 22.83 -1.61
CA HIS A 16 6.28 21.84 -0.59
C HIS A 16 6.88 20.48 -0.94
N TRP A 17 7.19 19.66 0.05
CA TRP A 17 7.83 18.34 -0.13
C TRP A 17 7.02 17.40 -1.04
N TRP A 18 5.71 17.58 -1.10
CA TRP A 18 4.77 16.78 -1.89
C TRP A 18 4.51 17.36 -3.29
N GLU A 19 4.92 18.60 -3.58
CA GLU A 19 4.70 19.21 -4.88
C GLU A 19 5.51 18.52 -5.98
N ARG A 20 4.83 18.28 -7.07
CA ARG A 20 5.37 17.63 -8.26
C ARG A 20 4.59 18.05 -9.50
N ALA A 21 4.97 17.59 -10.69
CA ALA A 21 4.37 18.02 -11.94
C ALA A 21 2.84 17.80 -12.01
N ASP A 22 2.33 16.75 -11.37
CA ASP A 22 0.90 16.39 -11.37
C ASP A 22 0.17 16.76 -10.08
N LEU A 23 0.83 17.40 -9.10
CA LEU A 23 0.20 17.88 -7.87
C LEU A 23 0.89 19.15 -7.38
N GLY A 24 0.16 20.26 -7.30
CA GLY A 24 0.69 21.54 -6.84
C GLY A 24 -0.35 22.65 -6.97
N PHE A 25 0.01 23.85 -6.53
CA PHE A 25 -0.86 25.01 -6.66
C PHE A 25 -0.72 25.70 -8.02
N SER A 26 -1.86 26.10 -8.59
CA SER A 26 -1.95 26.97 -9.75
C SER A 26 -2.96 28.06 -9.47
N ASN A 27 -2.53 29.33 -9.52
CA ASN A 27 -3.37 30.50 -9.19
C ASN A 27 -4.10 30.39 -7.84
N GLY A 28 -3.44 29.82 -6.82
CA GLY A 28 -4.00 29.62 -5.47
C GLY A 28 -5.00 28.47 -5.35
N GLU A 29 -5.21 27.66 -6.39
CA GLU A 29 -5.99 26.43 -6.35
C GLU A 29 -5.09 25.21 -6.40
N LEU A 30 -5.38 24.21 -5.57
CA LEU A 30 -4.70 22.91 -5.62
C LEU A 30 -5.17 22.16 -6.87
N CYS A 31 -4.20 21.79 -7.71
CA CYS A 31 -4.42 21.02 -8.92
C CYS A 31 -3.82 19.62 -8.77
N PHE A 32 -4.54 18.60 -9.24
CA PHE A 32 -4.12 17.21 -9.28
C PHE A 32 -4.42 16.62 -10.66
N ALA A 33 -3.41 16.02 -11.29
CA ALA A 33 -3.49 15.46 -12.64
C ALA A 33 -4.10 16.46 -13.66
N GLY A 34 -3.71 17.75 -13.59
CA GLY A 34 -4.17 18.80 -14.48
C GLY A 34 -5.52 19.43 -14.15
N HIS A 35 -6.21 18.97 -13.10
CA HIS A 35 -7.56 19.44 -12.75
C HIS A 35 -7.59 20.10 -11.36
N SER A 36 -8.45 21.12 -11.18
CA SER A 36 -8.73 21.69 -9.86
C SER A 36 -9.36 20.65 -8.94
N VAL A 37 -8.73 20.38 -7.80
CA VAL A 37 -9.23 19.42 -6.80
C VAL A 37 -10.58 19.85 -6.26
N ALA A 38 -10.76 21.16 -5.99
CA ALA A 38 -12.02 21.69 -5.51
C ALA A 38 -13.15 21.49 -6.53
N ALA A 39 -12.88 21.69 -7.83
CA ALA A 39 -13.86 21.46 -8.89
C ALA A 39 -14.26 19.98 -8.99
N LEU A 40 -13.30 19.06 -8.93
CA LEU A 40 -13.58 17.62 -8.95
C LEU A 40 -14.40 17.18 -7.73
N ALA A 41 -14.12 17.72 -6.56
CA ALA A 41 -14.85 17.36 -5.34
C ALA A 41 -16.24 18.00 -5.23
N SER A 42 -16.50 19.10 -5.98
CA SER A 42 -17.78 19.81 -5.93
C SER A 42 -18.98 19.02 -6.49
N TRP A 43 -18.73 17.90 -7.16
CA TRP A 43 -19.78 17.04 -7.73
C TRP A 43 -20.57 16.25 -6.69
N SER A 44 -20.04 16.18 -5.47
CA SER A 44 -20.69 15.44 -4.38
C SER A 44 -20.59 16.20 -3.06
N ASP A 45 -21.61 16.07 -2.21
CA ASP A 45 -21.55 16.51 -0.82
C ASP A 45 -20.92 15.44 0.11
N ARG A 46 -20.61 14.27 -0.44
CA ARG A 46 -19.90 13.18 0.27
C ARG A 46 -18.39 13.41 0.24
N PRO A 47 -17.62 12.76 1.14
CA PRO A 47 -16.19 12.60 0.98
C PRO A 47 -15.83 12.02 -0.39
N VAL A 48 -14.75 12.51 -1.00
CA VAL A 48 -14.36 12.09 -2.35
C VAL A 48 -12.92 11.58 -2.34
N PHE A 49 -12.70 10.36 -2.83
CA PHE A 49 -11.38 9.89 -3.19
C PHE A 49 -11.11 10.19 -4.66
N LEU A 50 -10.00 10.87 -4.93
CA LEU A 50 -9.51 11.15 -6.29
C LEU A 50 -8.29 10.29 -6.58
N TYR A 51 -8.25 9.62 -7.73
CA TYR A 51 -7.11 8.78 -8.14
C TYR A 51 -6.58 9.20 -9.51
N SER A 52 -5.25 9.29 -9.64
CA SER A 52 -4.58 9.52 -10.93
C SER A 52 -4.11 8.21 -11.55
N GLY A 53 -4.72 7.82 -12.67
CA GLY A 53 -4.29 6.67 -13.46
C GLY A 53 -2.88 6.85 -14.03
N GLU A 54 -2.52 8.06 -14.43
CA GLU A 54 -1.17 8.37 -14.95
C GLU A 54 -0.12 8.21 -13.86
N ARG A 55 -0.42 8.66 -12.63
CA ARG A 55 0.52 8.56 -11.52
C ARG A 55 0.82 7.11 -11.15
N VAL A 56 -0.20 6.24 -11.09
CA VAL A 56 0.04 4.81 -10.83
C VAL A 56 0.89 4.17 -11.92
N LEU A 57 0.66 4.52 -13.18
CA LEU A 57 1.48 4.01 -14.30
C LEU A 57 2.91 4.57 -14.26
N ALA A 58 3.09 5.83 -13.89
CA ALA A 58 4.41 6.43 -13.70
C ALA A 58 5.18 5.77 -12.54
N ASN A 59 4.53 5.50 -11.41
CA ASN A 59 5.14 4.80 -10.28
C ASN A 59 5.55 3.38 -10.66
N LEU A 60 4.68 2.65 -11.37
CA LEU A 60 4.99 1.32 -11.90
C LEU A 60 6.20 1.36 -12.85
N ALA A 61 6.23 2.34 -13.77
CA ALA A 61 7.33 2.51 -14.72
C ALA A 61 8.65 2.82 -14.03
N ARG A 62 8.65 3.66 -12.99
CA ARG A 62 9.85 3.98 -12.18
C ARG A 62 10.41 2.74 -11.49
N LEU A 63 9.53 1.92 -10.91
CA LEU A 63 9.94 0.67 -10.24
C LEU A 63 10.54 -0.31 -11.24
N GLN A 64 9.88 -0.48 -12.38
CA GLN A 64 10.34 -1.37 -13.44
C GLN A 64 11.70 -0.93 -14.03
N ALA A 65 11.84 0.36 -14.32
CA ALA A 65 13.09 0.92 -14.80
C ALA A 65 14.26 0.70 -13.82
N ALA A 66 14.01 0.74 -12.51
CA ALA A 66 15.03 0.45 -11.51
C ALA A 66 15.46 -1.03 -11.54
N LEU A 67 14.51 -1.97 -11.66
CA LEU A 67 14.81 -3.39 -11.80
C LEU A 67 15.60 -3.67 -13.08
N ASP A 68 15.14 -3.14 -14.22
CA ASP A 68 15.76 -3.32 -15.53
C ASP A 68 17.21 -2.77 -15.56
N SER A 69 17.40 -1.55 -15.00
CA SER A 69 18.71 -0.90 -14.93
C SER A 69 19.71 -1.64 -14.05
N ALA A 70 19.22 -2.38 -13.05
CA ALA A 70 20.04 -3.24 -12.20
C ALA A 70 20.22 -4.66 -12.78
N GLY A 71 19.60 -4.99 -13.90
CA GLY A 71 19.65 -6.34 -14.50
C GLY A 71 18.94 -7.40 -13.64
N VAL A 72 17.89 -7.00 -12.91
CA VAL A 72 17.08 -7.93 -12.12
C VAL A 72 15.96 -8.50 -13.00
N SER A 73 16.04 -9.80 -13.30
CA SER A 73 14.94 -10.50 -13.99
C SER A 73 13.78 -10.72 -13.04
N GLY A 74 12.64 -10.05 -13.29
CA GLY A 74 11.52 -10.17 -12.38
C GLY A 74 10.24 -9.51 -12.88
N ALA A 75 9.21 -9.58 -12.07
CA ALA A 75 7.90 -8.98 -12.34
C ALA A 75 7.34 -8.26 -11.11
N VAL A 76 6.53 -7.24 -11.38
CA VAL A 76 5.80 -6.48 -10.37
C VAL A 76 4.37 -7.02 -10.30
N LEU A 77 3.89 -7.28 -9.10
CA LEU A 77 2.51 -7.66 -8.80
C LEU A 77 1.89 -6.58 -7.92
N LEU A 78 0.84 -5.91 -8.39
CA LEU A 78 0.13 -4.95 -7.55
C LEU A 78 -0.56 -5.67 -6.39
N ALA A 79 -0.31 -5.25 -5.15
CA ALA A 79 -1.08 -5.70 -4.00
C ALA A 79 -2.48 -5.06 -4.01
N ILE A 80 -3.51 -5.81 -4.45
CA ILE A 80 -4.88 -5.28 -4.63
C ILE A 80 -5.48 -4.77 -3.33
N LYS A 81 -5.12 -5.36 -2.19
CA LYS A 81 -5.54 -4.89 -0.87
C LYS A 81 -5.21 -3.41 -0.59
N ALA A 82 -4.22 -2.85 -1.30
CA ALA A 82 -3.89 -1.43 -1.16
C ALA A 82 -4.96 -0.53 -1.79
N ASN A 83 -5.48 -0.89 -2.95
CA ASN A 83 -6.57 -0.17 -3.61
C ASN A 83 -7.38 -1.11 -4.49
N ARG A 84 -8.70 -1.18 -4.22
CA ARG A 84 -9.64 -2.08 -4.92
C ARG A 84 -10.54 -1.38 -5.93
N PHE A 85 -10.32 -0.11 -6.23
CA PHE A 85 -11.16 0.68 -7.14
C PHE A 85 -11.10 0.12 -8.56
N PRO A 86 -12.22 -0.40 -9.12
CA PRO A 86 -12.19 -1.16 -10.37
C PRO A 86 -11.60 -0.41 -11.57
N PRO A 87 -11.89 0.91 -11.78
CA PRO A 87 -11.29 1.67 -12.88
C PRO A 87 -9.75 1.74 -12.79
N LEU A 88 -9.20 1.88 -11.57
CA LEU A 88 -7.75 1.91 -11.34
C LEU A 88 -7.12 0.55 -11.62
N LEU A 89 -7.74 -0.53 -11.14
CA LEU A 89 -7.29 -1.90 -11.42
C LEU A 89 -7.32 -2.20 -12.92
N THR A 90 -8.37 -1.76 -13.62
CA THR A 90 -8.49 -1.91 -15.08
C THR A 90 -7.39 -1.15 -15.82
N THR A 91 -7.05 0.06 -15.37
CA THR A 91 -5.94 0.85 -15.93
C THR A 91 -4.61 0.09 -15.82
N LEU A 92 -4.32 -0.48 -14.66
CA LEU A 92 -3.11 -1.28 -14.42
C LEU A 92 -3.10 -2.58 -15.22
N ALA A 93 -4.21 -3.32 -15.25
CA ALA A 93 -4.32 -4.56 -16.03
C ALA A 93 -4.10 -4.32 -17.53
N ARG A 94 -4.73 -3.28 -18.09
CA ARG A 94 -4.57 -2.87 -19.51
C ARG A 94 -3.15 -2.46 -19.87
N SER A 95 -2.38 -1.96 -18.92
CA SER A 95 -0.97 -1.62 -19.17
C SER A 95 -0.12 -2.83 -19.54
N GLY A 96 -0.54 -4.04 -19.14
CA GLY A 96 0.18 -5.30 -19.34
C GLY A 96 1.51 -5.40 -18.58
N ARG A 97 1.88 -4.35 -17.82
CA ARG A 97 3.20 -4.19 -17.18
C ARG A 97 3.31 -4.84 -15.81
N CYS A 98 2.20 -5.16 -15.15
CA CYS A 98 2.21 -5.84 -13.85
C CYS A 98 1.18 -6.96 -13.81
N GLY A 99 1.33 -7.84 -12.82
CA GLY A 99 0.31 -8.77 -12.36
C GLY A 99 -0.39 -8.25 -11.11
N ALA A 100 -1.04 -9.14 -10.37
CA ALA A 100 -1.75 -8.84 -9.14
C ALA A 100 -1.33 -9.78 -8.00
N ASP A 101 -1.05 -9.22 -6.81
CA ASP A 101 -1.01 -9.94 -5.54
C ASP A 101 -2.38 -9.83 -4.87
N VAL A 102 -2.95 -10.98 -4.51
CA VAL A 102 -4.29 -11.08 -3.94
C VAL A 102 -4.28 -11.91 -2.66
N CYS A 103 -5.16 -11.61 -1.71
CA CYS A 103 -5.20 -12.29 -0.42
C CYS A 103 -6.59 -12.83 -0.05
N SER A 104 -7.53 -12.86 -1.00
CA SER A 104 -8.85 -13.47 -0.80
C SER A 104 -9.45 -13.93 -2.13
N PRO A 105 -10.42 -14.88 -2.11
CA PRO A 105 -11.17 -15.24 -3.31
C PRO A 105 -11.90 -14.07 -3.97
N ASN A 106 -12.32 -13.08 -3.19
CA ASN A 106 -12.96 -11.88 -3.75
C ASN A 106 -11.96 -10.99 -4.49
N GLU A 107 -10.72 -10.90 -4.00
CA GLU A 107 -9.66 -10.21 -4.74
C GLU A 107 -9.25 -10.96 -6.03
N ILE A 108 -9.30 -12.32 -6.05
CA ILE A 108 -9.14 -13.07 -7.28
C ILE A 108 -10.22 -12.65 -8.31
N LYS A 109 -11.48 -12.58 -7.88
CA LYS A 109 -12.58 -12.14 -8.75
C LYS A 109 -12.37 -10.71 -9.25
N ALA A 110 -11.97 -9.79 -8.36
CA ALA A 110 -11.69 -8.40 -8.72
C ALA A 110 -10.55 -8.30 -9.74
N ALA A 111 -9.45 -9.04 -9.54
CA ALA A 111 -8.32 -9.06 -10.47
C ALA A 111 -8.73 -9.59 -11.86
N LEU A 112 -9.43 -10.73 -11.91
CA LEU A 112 -9.90 -11.30 -13.17
C LEU A 112 -10.89 -10.36 -13.87
N SER A 113 -11.82 -9.74 -13.13
CA SER A 113 -12.79 -8.78 -13.68
C SER A 113 -12.13 -7.51 -14.22
N ALA A 114 -11.04 -7.06 -13.62
CA ALA A 114 -10.24 -5.93 -14.10
C ALA A 114 -9.42 -6.26 -15.35
N GLY A 115 -9.26 -7.56 -15.70
CA GLY A 115 -8.54 -8.02 -16.88
C GLY A 115 -7.13 -8.53 -16.63
N PHE A 116 -6.71 -8.76 -15.37
CA PHE A 116 -5.44 -9.45 -15.10
C PHE A 116 -5.52 -10.90 -15.55
N PRO A 117 -4.56 -11.40 -16.37
CA PRO A 117 -4.49 -12.82 -16.72
C PRO A 117 -4.23 -13.67 -15.48
N ALA A 118 -4.87 -14.84 -15.40
CA ALA A 118 -4.74 -15.73 -14.23
C ALA A 118 -3.28 -16.11 -13.93
N GLU A 119 -2.45 -16.24 -14.95
CA GLU A 119 -1.02 -16.57 -14.86
C GLU A 119 -0.17 -15.43 -14.25
N LYS A 120 -0.72 -14.22 -14.22
CA LYS A 120 -0.11 -13.03 -13.60
C LYS A 120 -0.70 -12.71 -12.23
N ILE A 121 -1.48 -13.63 -11.65
CA ILE A 121 -2.06 -13.49 -10.31
C ILE A 121 -1.30 -14.39 -9.35
N SER A 122 -0.85 -13.82 -8.23
CA SER A 122 -0.25 -14.52 -7.09
C SER A 122 -1.17 -14.39 -5.89
N PHE A 123 -1.47 -15.50 -5.25
CA PHE A 123 -2.30 -15.53 -4.04
C PHE A 123 -1.44 -15.81 -2.83
N THR A 124 -1.50 -14.94 -1.83
CA THR A 124 -0.83 -15.12 -0.54
C THR A 124 -1.73 -14.64 0.59
N ALA A 125 -2.18 -15.56 1.45
CA ALA A 125 -2.98 -15.21 2.63
C ALA A 125 -2.69 -16.14 3.79
N THR A 126 -3.09 -15.71 4.99
CA THR A 126 -3.03 -16.52 6.22
C THR A 126 -4.44 -16.89 6.68
N SER A 127 -4.55 -17.91 7.51
CA SER A 127 -5.83 -18.34 8.12
C SER A 127 -6.91 -18.75 7.09
N LEU A 128 -6.53 -19.50 6.07
CA LEU A 128 -7.44 -19.93 5.02
C LEU A 128 -8.55 -20.84 5.54
N SER A 129 -9.79 -20.57 5.15
CA SER A 129 -10.93 -21.48 5.35
C SER A 129 -10.87 -22.66 4.37
N ASP A 130 -11.73 -23.66 4.57
CA ASP A 130 -11.85 -24.78 3.62
C ASP A 130 -12.43 -24.34 2.27
N ASP A 131 -13.30 -23.31 2.30
CA ASP A 131 -13.83 -22.70 1.07
C ASP A 131 -12.76 -21.93 0.30
N ASP A 132 -11.85 -21.24 0.99
CA ASP A 132 -10.70 -20.59 0.35
C ASP A 132 -9.81 -21.62 -0.34
N ILE A 133 -9.46 -22.70 0.38
CA ILE A 133 -8.67 -23.81 -0.17
C ILE A 133 -9.36 -24.45 -1.38
N ALA A 134 -10.67 -24.69 -1.28
CA ALA A 134 -11.45 -25.25 -2.39
C ALA A 134 -11.49 -24.30 -3.59
N ASN A 135 -11.58 -23.00 -3.35
CA ASN A 135 -11.55 -21.98 -4.40
C ASN A 135 -10.20 -21.98 -5.11
N LEU A 136 -9.09 -21.95 -4.34
CA LEU A 136 -7.73 -21.95 -4.89
C LEU A 136 -7.44 -23.22 -5.73
N ALA A 137 -7.93 -24.38 -5.28
CA ALA A 137 -7.76 -25.63 -6.03
C ALA A 137 -8.43 -25.58 -7.42
N ARG A 138 -9.52 -24.84 -7.57
CA ARG A 138 -10.23 -24.64 -8.86
C ARG A 138 -9.54 -23.66 -9.81
N HIS A 139 -8.52 -22.92 -9.35
CA HIS A 139 -7.78 -21.95 -10.16
C HIS A 139 -6.34 -22.43 -10.45
N PRO A 140 -6.12 -23.43 -11.34
CA PRO A 140 -4.82 -24.05 -11.54
C PRO A 140 -3.73 -23.12 -12.11
N ARG A 141 -4.11 -22.02 -12.73
CA ARG A 141 -3.17 -21.06 -13.32
C ARG A 141 -2.74 -19.93 -12.37
N ILE A 142 -3.43 -19.77 -11.24
CA ILE A 142 -3.06 -18.80 -10.21
C ILE A 142 -1.91 -19.39 -9.37
N ALA A 143 -0.85 -18.63 -9.17
CA ALA A 143 0.22 -18.98 -8.24
C ALA A 143 -0.30 -18.90 -6.79
N VAL A 144 -0.03 -19.91 -5.97
CA VAL A 144 -0.49 -19.97 -4.58
C VAL A 144 0.71 -20.11 -3.66
N ASN A 145 0.88 -19.18 -2.75
CA ASN A 145 1.89 -19.21 -1.70
C ASN A 145 1.23 -19.59 -0.37
N LEU A 146 1.59 -20.75 0.17
CA LEU A 146 1.05 -21.28 1.42
C LEU A 146 1.93 -20.83 2.58
N ASP A 147 1.33 -20.32 3.64
CA ASP A 147 2.03 -19.64 4.74
C ASP A 147 1.99 -20.40 6.07
N SER A 148 1.45 -21.61 6.09
CA SER A 148 1.34 -22.40 7.31
C SER A 148 1.25 -23.91 7.02
N LEU A 149 1.64 -24.74 7.97
CA LEU A 149 1.53 -26.20 7.88
C LEU A 149 0.07 -26.64 7.67
N SER A 150 -0.87 -26.00 8.35
CA SER A 150 -2.29 -26.30 8.20
C SER A 150 -2.79 -26.01 6.78
N ALA A 151 -2.43 -24.87 6.20
CA ALA A 151 -2.80 -24.55 4.81
C ALA A 151 -2.12 -25.50 3.83
N LEU A 152 -0.84 -25.83 4.05
CA LEU A 152 -0.06 -26.75 3.22
C LEU A 152 -0.70 -28.15 3.19
N ARG A 153 -1.05 -28.70 4.37
CA ARG A 153 -1.73 -29.99 4.49
C ARG A 153 -3.07 -29.98 3.73
N ARG A 154 -3.96 -29.05 4.06
CA ARG A 154 -5.32 -29.01 3.47
C ARG A 154 -5.31 -28.76 1.95
N PHE A 155 -4.36 -27.93 1.50
CA PHE A 155 -4.20 -27.72 0.06
C PHE A 155 -3.61 -28.94 -0.64
N GLY A 156 -2.60 -29.60 -0.03
CA GLY A 156 -2.00 -30.83 -0.54
C GLY A 156 -3.01 -31.98 -0.67
N GLU A 157 -3.89 -32.16 0.33
CA GLU A 157 -5.01 -33.11 0.29
C GLU A 157 -5.98 -32.84 -0.88
N ARG A 158 -6.23 -31.56 -1.16
CA ARG A 158 -7.22 -31.14 -2.18
C ARG A 158 -6.66 -31.07 -3.60
N ALA A 159 -5.38 -30.74 -3.74
CA ALA A 159 -4.71 -30.53 -5.01
C ALA A 159 -3.30 -31.15 -5.03
N PRO A 160 -3.17 -32.46 -4.87
CA PRO A 160 -1.87 -33.13 -4.90
C PRO A 160 -1.16 -32.91 -6.25
N GLY A 161 0.17 -32.93 -6.22
CA GLY A 161 1.01 -32.74 -7.40
C GLY A 161 1.09 -31.29 -7.92
N ARG A 162 0.41 -30.31 -7.28
CA ARG A 162 0.43 -28.90 -7.70
C ARG A 162 1.80 -28.26 -7.49
N THR A 163 2.09 -27.32 -8.38
CA THR A 163 3.18 -26.36 -8.17
C THR A 163 2.68 -25.26 -7.27
N ILE A 164 3.45 -24.93 -6.22
CA ILE A 164 3.12 -23.96 -5.18
C ILE A 164 4.31 -23.08 -4.84
N GLY A 165 4.06 -22.01 -4.12
CA GLY A 165 5.02 -21.27 -3.33
C GLY A 165 4.86 -21.56 -1.84
N LEU A 166 5.92 -21.36 -1.08
CA LEU A 166 5.91 -21.38 0.39
C LEU A 166 6.29 -19.99 0.91
N ARG A 167 5.43 -19.41 1.73
CA ARG A 167 5.76 -18.20 2.47
C ARG A 167 6.41 -18.56 3.78
N ILE A 168 7.61 -18.07 3.98
CA ILE A 168 8.34 -18.28 5.23
C ILE A 168 8.36 -17.02 6.07
N ASN A 169 8.50 -17.20 7.39
CA ASN A 169 8.87 -16.12 8.29
C ASN A 169 10.39 -16.06 8.38
N PRO A 170 11.05 -14.99 7.93
CA PRO A 170 12.50 -14.90 8.00
C PRO A 170 13.02 -14.64 9.43
N GLU A 171 12.12 -14.42 10.41
CA GLU A 171 12.45 -14.11 11.81
C GLU A 171 13.28 -12.82 11.97
N VAL A 172 13.42 -12.07 10.88
CA VAL A 172 14.00 -10.73 10.79
C VAL A 172 12.97 -9.83 10.16
N GLY A 173 12.66 -8.72 10.79
CA GLY A 173 11.63 -7.79 10.33
C GLY A 173 12.17 -6.40 10.05
N VAL A 174 11.42 -5.71 9.21
CA VAL A 174 11.61 -4.30 8.87
C VAL A 174 10.25 -3.62 8.78
N GLY A 175 10.16 -2.34 9.12
CA GLY A 175 8.93 -1.58 9.00
C GLY A 175 9.10 -0.13 9.45
N GLY A 176 8.26 0.75 8.95
CA GLY A 176 8.22 2.15 9.35
C GLY A 176 7.77 2.34 10.81
N SER A 177 7.03 1.38 11.36
CA SER A 177 6.64 1.33 12.77
C SER A 177 6.57 -0.11 13.27
N ALA A 178 6.56 -0.30 14.61
CA ALA A 178 6.40 -1.61 15.24
C ALA A 178 5.07 -2.30 14.86
N LYS A 179 4.03 -1.53 14.53
CA LYS A 179 2.71 -2.03 14.11
C LYS A 179 2.72 -2.60 12.67
N LEU A 180 3.72 -2.24 11.86
CA LEU A 180 3.88 -2.64 10.46
C LEU A 180 4.99 -3.68 10.24
N THR A 181 5.46 -4.31 11.30
CA THR A 181 6.48 -5.35 11.26
C THR A 181 5.82 -6.73 11.20
N TYR A 182 6.03 -7.48 10.11
CA TYR A 182 5.39 -8.78 9.84
C TYR A 182 6.26 -9.97 10.19
N SER A 183 7.50 -9.74 10.58
CA SER A 183 8.47 -10.73 11.04
C SER A 183 9.41 -10.09 12.05
N GLY A 184 10.21 -10.89 12.77
CA GLY A 184 11.16 -10.36 13.74
C GLY A 184 11.18 -11.19 15.03
N ARG A 185 11.71 -10.61 16.12
CA ARG A 185 11.86 -11.30 17.42
C ARG A 185 10.53 -11.68 18.08
N LYS A 186 9.48 -10.86 17.87
CA LYS A 186 8.14 -11.19 18.38
C LYS A 186 7.45 -12.11 17.38
N PRO A 187 6.90 -13.26 17.82
CA PRO A 187 6.15 -14.14 16.95
C PRO A 187 4.97 -13.41 16.28
N THR A 188 4.77 -13.68 15.01
CA THR A 188 3.65 -13.18 14.22
C THR A 188 2.87 -14.36 13.63
N LYS A 189 1.66 -14.11 13.16
CA LYS A 189 0.82 -15.16 12.55
C LYS A 189 1.26 -15.55 11.12
N PHE A 190 2.29 -14.92 10.57
CA PHE A 190 2.64 -15.04 9.16
C PHE A 190 3.82 -15.94 8.91
N GLY A 191 3.69 -16.77 7.88
CA GLY A 191 4.76 -17.57 7.31
C GLY A 191 5.14 -18.80 8.13
N ILE A 192 5.73 -19.77 7.47
CA ILE A 192 6.30 -20.99 8.09
C ILE A 192 7.61 -20.62 8.76
N TYR A 193 7.77 -20.94 10.03
CA TYR A 193 8.97 -20.68 10.83
C TYR A 193 10.06 -21.72 10.56
N SER A 194 11.31 -21.36 10.86
CA SER A 194 12.47 -22.23 10.62
C SER A 194 12.34 -23.59 11.33
N GLU A 195 11.78 -23.64 12.52
CA GLU A 195 11.52 -24.87 13.30
C GLU A 195 10.48 -25.80 12.64
N GLN A 196 9.54 -25.23 11.86
CA GLN A 196 8.49 -25.94 11.14
C GLN A 196 8.95 -26.46 9.77
N TRP A 197 10.12 -26.02 9.30
CA TRP A 197 10.60 -26.29 7.96
C TRP A 197 10.73 -27.79 7.61
N PRO A 198 11.30 -28.65 8.50
CA PRO A 198 11.37 -30.09 8.22
C PRO A 198 10.00 -30.73 7.99
N GLU A 199 8.99 -30.33 8.76
CA GLU A 199 7.61 -30.82 8.62
C GLU A 199 6.98 -30.33 7.32
N ALA A 200 7.18 -29.05 6.98
CA ALA A 200 6.71 -28.50 5.67
C ALA A 200 7.28 -29.30 4.50
N LEU A 201 8.57 -29.59 4.49
CA LEU A 201 9.21 -30.40 3.44
C LEU A 201 8.69 -31.85 3.42
N ALA A 202 8.36 -32.44 4.57
CA ALA A 202 7.75 -33.76 4.64
C ALA A 202 6.35 -33.76 3.98
N MET A 203 5.54 -32.73 4.25
CA MET A 203 4.22 -32.58 3.61
C MET A 203 4.33 -32.33 2.10
N VAL A 204 5.30 -31.51 1.65
CA VAL A 204 5.56 -31.30 0.22
C VAL A 204 5.80 -32.64 -0.48
N ARG A 205 6.64 -33.51 0.10
CA ARG A 205 6.90 -34.87 -0.43
C ARG A 205 5.65 -35.77 -0.36
N GLN A 206 4.96 -35.76 0.78
CA GLN A 206 3.76 -36.59 1.02
C GLN A 206 2.67 -36.34 -0.03
N TYR A 207 2.44 -35.09 -0.39
CA TYR A 207 1.41 -34.72 -1.36
C TYR A 207 1.94 -34.56 -2.80
N GLY A 208 3.23 -34.85 -3.04
CA GLY A 208 3.86 -34.73 -4.36
C GLY A 208 3.88 -33.28 -4.89
N LEU A 209 3.83 -32.28 -4.01
CA LEU A 209 3.84 -30.88 -4.39
C LEU A 209 5.22 -30.46 -4.91
N ARG A 210 5.27 -29.49 -5.83
CA ARG A 210 6.51 -28.88 -6.31
C ARG A 210 6.60 -27.45 -5.85
N VAL A 211 7.67 -27.09 -5.13
CA VAL A 211 7.87 -25.74 -4.64
C VAL A 211 8.70 -24.94 -5.64
N SER A 212 8.04 -24.13 -6.46
CA SER A 212 8.70 -23.27 -7.45
C SER A 212 8.99 -21.87 -6.95
N THR A 213 8.31 -21.42 -5.90
CA THR A 213 8.44 -20.06 -5.37
C THR A 213 8.71 -20.09 -3.86
N LEU A 214 9.71 -19.35 -3.43
CA LEU A 214 9.92 -19.00 -2.04
C LEU A 214 9.50 -17.55 -1.83
N HIS A 215 8.60 -17.32 -0.87
CA HIS A 215 8.00 -16.02 -0.63
C HIS A 215 8.34 -15.49 0.77
N VAL A 216 8.65 -14.22 0.86
CA VAL A 216 8.80 -13.50 2.13
C VAL A 216 8.07 -12.16 2.09
N HIS A 217 7.68 -11.66 3.26
CA HIS A 217 7.27 -10.28 3.43
C HIS A 217 7.83 -9.77 4.75
N ALA A 218 8.89 -8.96 4.65
CA ALA A 218 9.67 -8.54 5.82
C ALA A 218 8.97 -7.46 6.66
N GLY A 219 8.07 -6.67 6.04
CA GLY A 219 7.35 -5.57 6.70
C GLY A 219 6.93 -4.49 5.71
N CYS A 220 6.30 -3.41 6.19
CA CYS A 220 5.77 -2.32 5.38
C CYS A 220 6.40 -0.98 5.73
N GLY A 221 6.41 -0.07 4.73
CA GLY A 221 6.86 1.31 4.89
C GLY A 221 8.37 1.46 5.04
N TYR A 222 9.18 0.50 4.57
CA TYR A 222 10.63 0.64 4.63
C TYR A 222 11.13 1.64 3.57
N LEU A 223 12.11 2.44 3.98
CA LEU A 223 12.81 3.44 3.16
C LEU A 223 14.29 3.04 2.99
N THR A 224 15.09 3.91 2.40
CA THR A 224 16.50 3.61 2.09
C THR A 224 17.30 3.17 3.32
N GLU A 225 17.06 3.77 4.46
CA GLU A 225 17.78 3.47 5.71
C GLU A 225 17.54 2.06 6.26
N GLN A 226 16.40 1.44 5.93
CA GLN A 226 16.07 0.08 6.35
C GLN A 226 16.51 -1.02 5.37
N LEU A 227 17.14 -0.68 4.24
CA LEU A 227 17.52 -1.67 3.21
C LEU A 227 18.47 -2.76 3.72
N THR A 228 19.34 -2.45 4.69
CA THR A 228 20.22 -3.46 5.30
C THR A 228 19.41 -4.54 6.04
N SER A 229 18.45 -4.13 6.87
CA SER A 229 17.59 -5.07 7.61
C SER A 229 16.67 -5.84 6.66
N TRP A 230 16.13 -5.16 5.63
CA TRP A 230 15.33 -5.79 4.59
C TRP A 230 16.10 -6.88 3.85
N ARG A 231 17.34 -6.59 3.45
CA ARG A 231 18.24 -7.57 2.80
C ARG A 231 18.53 -8.76 3.71
N ALA A 232 18.80 -8.53 5.00
CA ALA A 232 19.02 -9.61 5.96
C ALA A 232 17.84 -10.60 6.04
N ALA A 233 16.59 -10.09 5.93
CA ALA A 233 15.41 -10.94 5.88
C ALA A 233 15.37 -11.81 4.62
N ILE A 234 15.74 -11.26 3.47
CA ILE A 234 15.81 -12.00 2.20
C ILE A 234 16.93 -13.05 2.23
N ASP A 235 18.14 -12.66 2.68
CA ASP A 235 19.28 -13.57 2.76
C ASP A 235 18.97 -14.77 3.69
N ARG A 236 18.28 -14.52 4.82
CA ARG A 236 17.81 -15.57 5.73
C ARG A 236 16.86 -16.54 5.03
N ALA A 237 15.91 -16.03 4.27
CA ALA A 237 14.99 -16.86 3.50
C ALA A 237 15.69 -17.65 2.41
N LEU A 238 16.59 -17.01 1.69
CA LEU A 238 17.32 -17.61 0.57
C LEU A 238 18.22 -18.77 1.05
N SER A 239 18.64 -18.78 2.32
CA SER A 239 19.41 -19.89 2.90
C SER A 239 18.68 -21.24 2.89
N LEU A 240 17.34 -21.25 2.72
CA LEU A 240 16.52 -22.46 2.59
C LEU A 240 16.53 -23.07 1.18
N ARG A 241 17.03 -22.35 0.19
CA ARG A 241 17.09 -22.77 -1.23
C ARG A 241 17.64 -24.19 -1.45
N PRO A 242 18.73 -24.63 -0.78
CA PRO A 242 19.27 -25.97 -1.02
C PRO A 242 18.29 -27.11 -0.76
N SER A 243 17.24 -26.88 0.04
CA SER A 243 16.18 -27.87 0.32
C SER A 243 15.05 -27.86 -0.72
N LEU A 244 15.09 -26.98 -1.71
CA LEU A 244 14.04 -26.74 -2.71
C LEU A 244 14.59 -26.88 -4.13
N PRO A 245 14.73 -28.13 -4.65
CA PRO A 245 15.35 -28.39 -5.94
C PRO A 245 14.59 -27.79 -7.14
N ASP A 246 13.28 -27.60 -7.03
CA ASP A 246 12.41 -27.07 -8.09
C ASP A 246 12.26 -25.54 -8.02
N LEU A 247 13.00 -24.86 -7.15
CA LEU A 247 12.87 -23.42 -6.95
C LEU A 247 13.37 -22.65 -8.15
N THR A 248 12.49 -21.86 -8.78
CA THR A 248 12.78 -21.02 -9.95
C THR A 248 12.50 -19.54 -9.70
N CYS A 249 11.79 -19.22 -8.63
CA CYS A 249 11.35 -17.86 -8.34
C CYS A 249 11.50 -17.52 -6.85
N PHE A 250 11.87 -16.29 -6.58
CA PHE A 250 11.85 -15.74 -5.22
C PHE A 250 10.96 -14.50 -5.18
N ASN A 251 9.94 -14.53 -4.33
CA ASN A 251 9.04 -13.41 -4.11
C ASN A 251 9.48 -12.65 -2.84
N VAL A 252 9.95 -11.43 -3.01
CA VAL A 252 10.46 -10.59 -1.91
C VAL A 252 9.34 -9.83 -1.18
N GLY A 253 8.08 -10.02 -1.60
CA GLY A 253 6.93 -9.31 -1.07
C GLY A 253 6.91 -7.83 -1.48
N GLY A 254 6.12 -7.07 -0.74
CA GLY A 254 5.98 -5.62 -0.90
C GLY A 254 6.70 -4.83 0.18
N GLY A 255 6.02 -3.79 0.66
CA GLY A 255 6.48 -2.98 1.78
C GLY A 255 7.33 -1.78 1.42
N LEU A 256 7.56 -1.50 0.11
CA LEU A 256 8.25 -0.31 -0.35
C LEU A 256 7.48 0.93 0.14
N GLY A 257 8.12 1.75 0.99
CA GLY A 257 7.51 2.92 1.60
C GLY A 257 7.54 4.15 0.70
N VAL A 258 6.70 5.10 1.07
CA VAL A 258 6.68 6.47 0.54
C VAL A 258 6.78 7.45 1.69
N PRO A 259 7.33 8.66 1.48
CA PRO A 259 7.34 9.69 2.53
C PRO A 259 5.91 10.15 2.82
N HIS A 260 5.63 10.42 4.11
CA HIS A 260 4.35 10.95 4.58
C HIS A 260 4.46 12.39 5.09
N THR A 261 5.68 12.87 5.32
CA THR A 261 5.96 14.22 5.83
C THR A 261 7.27 14.74 5.24
N ALA A 262 7.50 16.04 5.34
CA ALA A 262 8.74 16.69 4.92
C ALA A 262 10.01 16.13 5.58
N THR A 263 9.89 15.52 6.76
CA THR A 263 11.03 14.99 7.53
C THR A 263 11.36 13.53 7.22
N TRP A 264 10.51 12.85 6.46
CA TRP A 264 10.77 11.46 6.08
C TRP A 264 11.68 11.41 4.84
N GLY A 265 12.63 10.48 4.88
CA GLY A 265 13.41 10.12 3.71
C GLY A 265 12.55 9.47 2.61
N SER A 266 13.16 9.18 1.51
CA SER A 266 12.55 8.42 0.41
C SER A 266 13.26 7.08 0.22
N LEU A 267 12.61 6.15 -0.48
CA LEU A 267 13.25 4.93 -0.93
C LEU A 267 14.05 5.23 -2.22
N ASP A 268 15.38 5.11 -2.14
CA ASP A 268 16.23 5.11 -3.33
C ASP A 268 16.07 3.79 -4.08
N LEU A 269 15.30 3.82 -5.17
CA LEU A 269 15.03 2.63 -5.99
C LEU A 269 16.29 2.05 -6.62
N ARG A 270 17.30 2.86 -6.91
CA ARG A 270 18.56 2.40 -7.48
C ARG A 270 19.31 1.54 -6.45
N LEU A 271 19.43 2.01 -5.21
CA LEU A 271 20.07 1.24 -4.13
C LEU A 271 19.27 -0.03 -3.80
N TRP A 272 17.93 0.05 -3.79
CA TRP A 272 17.06 -1.09 -3.60
C TRP A 272 17.23 -2.15 -4.70
N ALA A 273 17.23 -1.75 -5.96
CA ALA A 273 17.39 -2.67 -7.09
C ALA A 273 18.81 -3.26 -7.15
N GLN A 274 19.85 -2.46 -6.79
CA GLN A 274 21.21 -2.96 -6.63
C GLN A 274 21.31 -4.03 -5.53
N ALA A 275 20.63 -3.85 -4.40
CA ALA A 275 20.60 -4.87 -3.34
C ALA A 275 19.95 -6.18 -3.85
N LEU A 276 18.88 -6.11 -4.64
CA LEU A 276 18.29 -7.27 -5.31
C LEU A 276 19.28 -7.93 -6.27
N HIS A 277 19.92 -7.16 -7.13
CA HIS A 277 20.92 -7.68 -8.06
C HIS A 277 22.05 -8.43 -7.33
N GLN A 278 22.62 -7.81 -6.28
CA GLN A 278 23.69 -8.43 -5.50
C GLN A 278 23.26 -9.76 -4.86
N THR A 279 22.00 -9.89 -4.47
CA THR A 279 21.46 -11.10 -3.86
C THR A 279 21.14 -12.18 -4.90
N PHE A 280 20.57 -11.80 -6.06
CA PHE A 280 19.98 -12.76 -6.99
C PHE A 280 20.75 -13.02 -8.27
N ALA A 281 21.71 -12.17 -8.69
CA ALA A 281 22.41 -12.26 -9.99
C ALA A 281 23.06 -13.63 -10.27
N LYS A 282 23.53 -14.33 -9.24
CA LYS A 282 24.20 -15.63 -9.36
C LYS A 282 23.30 -16.82 -9.03
N THR A 283 22.03 -16.57 -8.77
CA THR A 283 21.11 -17.63 -8.31
C THR A 283 20.34 -18.29 -9.45
N GLY A 284 20.17 -17.62 -10.58
CA GLY A 284 19.30 -18.05 -11.67
C GLY A 284 17.79 -17.95 -11.34
N LEU A 285 17.43 -17.38 -10.20
CA LEU A 285 16.03 -17.18 -9.79
C LEU A 285 15.48 -15.90 -10.40
N SER A 286 14.22 -15.96 -10.87
CA SER A 286 13.44 -14.76 -11.13
C SER A 286 12.95 -14.13 -9.82
N VAL A 287 12.71 -12.82 -9.82
CA VAL A 287 12.29 -12.07 -8.63
C VAL A 287 10.88 -11.53 -8.84
N LEU A 288 9.98 -11.76 -7.88
CA LEU A 288 8.67 -11.10 -7.83
C LEU A 288 8.69 -10.05 -6.72
N VAL A 289 8.02 -8.93 -6.96
CA VAL A 289 7.81 -7.86 -5.98
C VAL A 289 6.33 -7.51 -5.91
N GLU A 290 5.81 -7.27 -4.69
CA GLU A 290 4.38 -7.05 -4.41
C GLU A 290 4.11 -5.65 -3.82
N PRO A 291 4.44 -4.55 -4.52
CA PRO A 291 4.21 -3.22 -4.01
C PRO A 291 2.72 -2.91 -3.91
N GLY A 292 2.31 -2.34 -2.78
CA GLY A 292 1.02 -1.66 -2.62
C GLY A 292 1.25 -0.15 -2.60
N ASP A 293 1.67 0.39 -1.45
CA ASP A 293 1.87 1.82 -1.21
C ASP A 293 2.67 2.52 -2.31
N PHE A 294 3.81 1.98 -2.68
CA PHE A 294 4.68 2.61 -3.66
C PHE A 294 3.98 2.89 -5.00
N ILE A 295 3.04 2.05 -5.41
CA ILE A 295 2.31 2.22 -6.67
C ILE A 295 1.15 3.20 -6.51
N VAL A 296 0.37 3.09 -5.43
CA VAL A 296 -0.94 3.76 -5.37
C VAL A 296 -1.03 4.88 -4.34
N LYS A 297 -0.18 4.91 -3.30
CA LYS A 297 -0.32 5.80 -2.15
C LYS A 297 -0.38 7.27 -2.54
N ASP A 298 0.65 7.76 -3.21
CA ASP A 298 0.74 9.15 -3.65
C ASP A 298 -0.07 9.46 -4.92
N ALA A 299 -0.71 8.43 -5.50
CA ALA A 299 -1.60 8.57 -6.65
C ALA A 299 -3.06 8.87 -6.26
N GLY A 300 -3.34 9.10 -4.98
CA GLY A 300 -4.70 9.42 -4.54
C GLY A 300 -4.75 10.43 -3.41
N LEU A 301 -5.86 11.17 -3.40
CA LEU A 301 -6.22 12.17 -2.41
C LEU A 301 -7.58 11.81 -1.81
N LEU A 302 -7.79 12.07 -0.50
CA LEU A 302 -9.11 12.14 0.11
C LEU A 302 -9.48 13.61 0.27
N VAL A 303 -10.59 14.04 -0.32
CA VAL A 303 -11.07 15.41 -0.24
C VAL A 303 -12.27 15.47 0.69
N LEU A 304 -12.16 16.29 1.72
CA LEU A 304 -13.19 16.51 2.73
C LEU A 304 -13.64 17.97 2.72
N LYS A 305 -14.93 18.20 2.95
CA LYS A 305 -15.55 19.51 3.03
C LYS A 305 -15.57 20.00 4.48
N VAL A 306 -15.25 21.26 4.70
CA VAL A 306 -15.34 21.91 6.01
C VAL A 306 -16.81 22.15 6.36
N ASN A 307 -17.27 21.50 7.42
CA ASN A 307 -18.64 21.61 7.93
C ASN A 307 -18.82 22.76 8.91
N GLY A 308 -17.77 23.09 9.67
CA GLY A 308 -17.85 24.13 10.70
C GLY A 308 -16.48 24.52 11.22
N ILE A 309 -16.38 25.75 11.74
CA ILE A 309 -15.17 26.28 12.38
C ILE A 309 -15.58 26.91 13.70
N GLU A 310 -15.02 26.39 14.79
CA GLU A 310 -15.38 26.83 16.15
C GLU A 310 -14.16 26.96 17.05
N ASP A 311 -14.17 27.97 17.90
CA ASP A 311 -13.17 28.14 18.97
C ASP A 311 -13.72 27.55 20.28
N LYS A 312 -13.06 26.51 20.81
CA LYS A 312 -13.44 25.80 22.04
C LYS A 312 -12.22 25.60 22.93
N GLY A 313 -12.25 26.09 24.17
CA GLY A 313 -11.20 25.89 25.15
C GLY A 313 -9.80 26.38 24.68
N GLY A 314 -9.75 27.45 23.88
CA GLY A 314 -8.51 27.98 23.31
C GLY A 314 -7.99 27.28 22.07
N THR A 315 -8.69 26.24 21.60
CA THR A 315 -8.37 25.52 20.36
C THR A 315 -9.38 25.87 19.27
N ARG A 316 -8.87 26.17 18.08
CA ARG A 316 -9.71 26.34 16.88
C ARG A 316 -9.90 25.00 16.18
N PHE A 317 -11.12 24.49 16.24
CA PHE A 317 -11.51 23.28 15.52
C PHE A 317 -12.02 23.60 14.12
N VAL A 318 -11.55 22.83 13.14
CA VAL A 318 -12.09 22.77 11.78
C VAL A 318 -12.70 21.39 11.61
N SER A 319 -14.03 21.32 11.63
CA SER A 319 -14.76 20.05 11.48
C SER A 319 -14.99 19.75 10.02
N VAL A 320 -14.73 18.51 9.59
CA VAL A 320 -14.89 18.05 8.20
C VAL A 320 -15.93 16.94 8.07
N ASN A 321 -16.42 16.69 6.86
CA ASN A 321 -17.48 15.73 6.56
C ASN A 321 -17.04 14.26 6.50
N GLY A 322 -15.81 13.92 6.88
CA GLY A 322 -15.30 12.55 6.96
C GLY A 322 -14.35 12.36 8.12
N GLY A 323 -14.32 11.18 8.72
CA GLY A 323 -13.48 10.86 9.87
C GLY A 323 -12.48 9.74 9.57
N PHE A 324 -11.75 9.32 10.62
CA PHE A 324 -10.73 8.28 10.54
C PHE A 324 -11.23 6.96 9.94
N ASN A 325 -12.53 6.71 9.98
CA ASN A 325 -13.16 5.54 9.40
C ASN A 325 -12.98 5.45 7.87
N LEU A 326 -12.68 6.55 7.19
CA LEU A 326 -12.46 6.58 5.73
C LEU A 326 -10.99 6.33 5.36
N ALA A 327 -10.04 6.81 6.19
CA ALA A 327 -8.61 6.55 6.02
C ALA A 327 -7.98 6.28 7.39
N PRO A 328 -7.99 5.04 7.87
CA PRO A 328 -7.68 4.71 9.27
C PRO A 328 -6.19 4.66 9.59
N GLU A 329 -5.30 4.74 8.61
CA GLU A 329 -3.85 4.60 8.84
C GLU A 329 -3.24 5.62 9.81
N PRO A 330 -3.66 6.91 9.82
CA PRO A 330 -3.17 7.87 10.82
C PRO A 330 -3.41 7.40 12.25
N VAL A 331 -4.58 6.83 12.51
CA VAL A 331 -4.96 6.36 13.86
C VAL A 331 -4.34 4.99 14.17
N PHE A 332 -4.35 4.06 13.21
CA PHE A 332 -3.89 2.69 13.46
C PHE A 332 -2.39 2.53 13.40
N TYR A 333 -1.71 3.25 12.49
CA TYR A 333 -0.30 3.02 12.16
C TYR A 333 0.59 4.25 12.37
N ASP A 334 0.03 5.37 12.82
CA ASP A 334 0.74 6.65 12.95
C ASP A 334 1.30 7.15 11.60
N LEU A 335 0.61 6.84 10.49
CA LEU A 335 0.95 7.26 9.13
C LEU A 335 0.08 8.46 8.75
N PRO A 336 0.59 9.70 8.83
CA PRO A 336 -0.22 10.88 8.60
C PRO A 336 -0.62 11.05 7.13
N CYS A 337 -1.82 11.58 6.91
CA CYS A 337 -2.27 12.11 5.63
C CYS A 337 -2.22 13.64 5.72
N GLU A 338 -1.21 14.30 5.15
CA GLU A 338 -1.02 15.74 5.28
C GLU A 338 -2.21 16.50 4.69
N PRO A 339 -2.86 17.41 5.45
CA PRO A 339 -3.99 18.18 4.95
C PRO A 339 -3.50 19.40 4.17
N VAL A 340 -4.06 19.60 2.99
CA VAL A 340 -3.75 20.71 2.09
C VAL A 340 -5.06 21.42 1.71
N PRO A 341 -5.24 22.72 1.99
CA PRO A 341 -6.41 23.48 1.52
C PRO A 341 -6.51 23.41 0.00
N CYS A 342 -7.70 23.08 -0.53
CA CYS A 342 -7.89 23.04 -1.99
C CYS A 342 -7.88 24.43 -2.64
N ARG A 343 -8.06 25.49 -1.85
CA ARG A 343 -7.93 26.90 -2.26
C ARG A 343 -7.21 27.70 -1.19
N LEU A 344 -6.19 28.45 -1.59
CA LEU A 344 -5.48 29.36 -0.70
C LEU A 344 -6.26 30.66 -0.56
N ARG A 345 -6.62 31.02 0.67
CA ARG A 345 -7.22 32.31 1.01
C ARG A 345 -6.15 33.27 1.51
N VAL A 346 -6.28 34.54 1.11
CA VAL A 346 -5.39 35.60 1.61
C VAL A 346 -5.63 35.83 3.10
N GLY A 347 -4.56 35.87 3.89
CA GLY A 347 -4.58 36.14 5.33
C GLY A 347 -3.48 35.36 6.06
N ALA A 348 -3.31 35.69 7.35
CA ALA A 348 -2.31 35.01 8.17
C ALA A 348 -2.72 33.57 8.47
N GLU A 349 -1.77 32.66 8.38
CA GLU A 349 -1.94 31.27 8.84
C GLU A 349 -2.36 31.22 10.30
N ARG A 350 -3.19 30.26 10.64
CA ARG A 350 -3.70 30.04 11.99
C ARG A 350 -3.48 28.61 12.42
N ARG A 351 -3.23 28.43 13.70
CA ARG A 351 -3.17 27.12 14.33
C ARG A 351 -4.57 26.55 14.45
N VAL A 352 -4.78 25.34 13.91
CA VAL A 352 -6.08 24.65 13.91
C VAL A 352 -5.92 23.18 14.27
N THR A 353 -6.98 22.58 14.79
CA THR A 353 -7.15 21.14 14.94
C THR A 353 -8.23 20.70 13.98
N ILE A 354 -7.93 19.76 13.08
CA ILE A 354 -8.90 19.23 12.12
C ILE A 354 -9.57 18.01 12.74
N ALA A 355 -10.89 18.07 12.91
CA ALA A 355 -11.71 17.02 13.50
C ALA A 355 -12.62 16.39 12.45
N GLY A 356 -12.72 15.07 12.46
CA GLY A 356 -13.68 14.34 11.64
C GLY A 356 -15.12 14.41 12.17
N ASN A 357 -15.99 13.61 11.58
CA ASN A 357 -17.43 13.57 11.91
C ASN A 357 -17.85 12.26 12.59
N ILE A 358 -16.91 11.44 13.05
CA ILE A 358 -17.18 10.23 13.82
C ILE A 358 -17.28 10.60 15.32
N ASN A 359 -18.23 10.03 16.00
CA ASN A 359 -18.47 10.35 17.41
C ASN A 359 -17.51 9.62 18.37
N GLU A 360 -16.21 9.84 18.12
CA GLU A 360 -15.09 9.28 18.88
C GLU A 360 -14.08 10.38 19.20
N ALA A 361 -13.53 10.39 20.41
CA ALA A 361 -12.54 11.39 20.83
C ALA A 361 -11.25 11.33 20.01
N LEU A 362 -10.93 10.17 19.43
CA LEU A 362 -9.74 9.97 18.60
C LEU A 362 -9.92 10.44 17.14
N ASP A 363 -11.11 10.92 16.76
CA ASP A 363 -11.39 11.35 15.37
C ASP A 363 -10.83 12.74 15.08
N LEU A 364 -9.52 12.84 15.22
CA LEU A 364 -8.72 14.02 14.92
C LEU A 364 -7.75 13.68 13.80
N TRP A 365 -7.89 14.37 12.66
CA TRP A 365 -6.98 14.24 11.54
C TRP A 365 -5.62 14.85 11.83
N TYR A 366 -5.64 16.03 12.43
CA TYR A 366 -4.43 16.76 12.84
C TYR A 366 -4.72 17.64 14.03
N GLU A 367 -3.75 17.74 14.93
CA GLU A 367 -3.75 18.66 16.05
C GLU A 367 -2.69 19.74 15.83
N ASP A 368 -3.03 20.98 16.16
CA ASP A 368 -2.10 22.13 16.17
C ASP A 368 -1.35 22.40 14.84
N ILE A 369 -1.99 22.15 13.70
CA ILE A 369 -1.40 22.45 12.39
C ILE A 369 -1.61 23.92 12.01
N MET A 370 -0.61 24.53 11.37
CA MET A 370 -0.71 25.85 10.78
C MET A 370 -1.32 25.76 9.38
N LEU A 371 -2.44 26.42 9.16
CA LEU A 371 -3.11 26.46 7.85
C LEU A 371 -3.49 27.90 7.46
N PRO A 372 -3.55 28.22 6.15
CA PRO A 372 -4.19 29.42 5.66
C PRO A 372 -5.62 29.55 6.16
N PRO A 373 -6.22 30.75 6.13
CA PRO A 373 -7.61 30.92 6.52
C PRO A 373 -8.54 29.98 5.78
N LEU A 374 -9.41 29.30 6.52
CA LEU A 374 -10.47 28.42 6.02
C LEU A 374 -11.84 29.01 6.31
N ALA A 375 -12.83 28.64 5.52
CA ALA A 375 -14.25 28.95 5.73
C ALA A 375 -15.09 27.66 5.62
N GLU A 376 -16.28 27.71 6.20
CA GLU A 376 -17.29 26.65 6.01
C GLU A 376 -17.58 26.49 4.53
N GLY A 377 -17.68 25.25 4.07
CA GLY A 377 -17.83 24.89 2.66
C GLY A 377 -16.51 24.80 1.86
N ASP A 378 -15.38 25.23 2.40
CA ASP A 378 -14.08 24.97 1.77
C ASP A 378 -13.78 23.48 1.75
N SER A 379 -12.88 23.06 0.84
CA SER A 379 -12.40 21.68 0.75
C SER A 379 -10.94 21.58 1.21
N ILE A 380 -10.62 20.49 1.89
CA ILE A 380 -9.26 20.12 2.31
C ILE A 380 -8.93 18.78 1.67
N ALA A 381 -7.82 18.68 0.96
CA ALA A 381 -7.28 17.44 0.44
C ALA A 381 -6.32 16.82 1.45
N PHE A 382 -6.48 15.54 1.73
CA PHE A 382 -5.58 14.74 2.54
C PHE A 382 -4.72 13.91 1.59
N LEU A 383 -3.40 14.12 1.66
CA LEU A 383 -2.44 13.50 0.74
C LEU A 383 -2.21 12.03 1.08
N ASN A 384 -1.63 11.28 0.15
CA ASN A 384 -1.29 9.87 0.33
C ASN A 384 -2.50 8.97 0.67
N ALA A 385 -3.68 9.29 0.15
CA ALA A 385 -4.89 8.52 0.36
C ALA A 385 -5.18 7.50 -0.77
N GLY A 386 -4.22 7.27 -1.67
CA GLY A 386 -4.37 6.32 -2.77
C GLY A 386 -4.24 4.85 -2.39
N GLY A 387 -3.67 4.56 -1.22
CA GLY A 387 -3.50 3.18 -0.72
C GLY A 387 -3.93 3.04 0.73
N TYR A 388 -4.56 1.91 1.08
CA TYR A 388 -4.99 1.56 2.44
C TYR A 388 -5.89 2.61 3.13
N ALA A 389 -6.55 3.47 2.33
CA ALA A 389 -7.57 4.40 2.77
C ALA A 389 -8.96 3.84 2.46
N SER A 390 -9.53 4.07 1.27
CA SER A 390 -10.85 3.54 0.90
C SER A 390 -10.94 2.01 1.04
N SER A 391 -9.85 1.30 0.76
CA SER A 391 -9.82 -0.17 0.87
C SER A 391 -9.91 -0.68 2.32
N MET A 392 -9.54 0.12 3.31
CA MET A 392 -9.63 -0.19 4.74
C MET A 392 -10.79 0.55 5.43
N SER A 393 -11.57 1.33 4.69
CA SER A 393 -12.68 2.09 5.24
C SER A 393 -13.71 1.21 5.93
N SER A 394 -14.40 1.79 6.91
CA SER A 394 -15.48 1.13 7.63
C SER A 394 -16.74 1.99 7.66
N ASN A 395 -17.88 1.34 7.91
CA ASN A 395 -19.15 2.03 8.07
C ASN A 395 -19.43 2.39 9.55
N HIS A 396 -18.38 2.84 10.27
CA HIS A 396 -18.53 3.27 11.66
C HIS A 396 -19.47 4.46 11.77
N CYS A 397 -20.35 4.47 12.78
CA CYS A 397 -21.43 5.43 12.94
C CYS A 397 -22.39 5.54 11.74
N LEU A 398 -22.42 4.55 10.82
CA LEU A 398 -23.12 4.60 9.54
C LEU A 398 -22.70 5.82 8.66
N ARG A 399 -21.42 6.21 8.73
CA ARG A 399 -20.80 7.32 8.00
C ARG A 399 -19.67 6.84 7.08
N GLY A 400 -19.83 5.65 6.48
CA GLY A 400 -18.85 5.06 5.57
C GLY A 400 -19.07 5.40 4.11
N ASP A 401 -20.04 6.24 3.76
CA ASP A 401 -20.33 6.60 2.37
C ASP A 401 -19.31 7.61 1.83
N PHE A 402 -18.78 7.34 0.64
CA PHE A 402 -17.88 8.22 -0.11
C PHE A 402 -18.03 7.98 -1.62
N GLU A 403 -17.46 8.88 -2.41
CA GLU A 403 -17.32 8.72 -3.86
C GLU A 403 -15.86 8.41 -4.22
N GLU A 404 -15.65 7.63 -5.28
CA GLU A 404 -14.33 7.36 -5.85
C GLU A 404 -14.31 7.80 -7.31
N ILE A 405 -13.33 8.61 -7.68
CA ILE A 405 -13.20 9.19 -9.03
C ILE A 405 -11.80 8.88 -9.58
N LEU A 406 -11.75 8.23 -10.73
CA LEU A 406 -10.54 8.23 -11.54
C LEU A 406 -10.50 9.56 -12.28
N VAL A 407 -9.50 10.40 -11.94
CA VAL A 407 -9.37 11.73 -12.56
C VAL A 407 -9.19 11.55 -14.06
N PRO A 408 -9.97 12.26 -14.89
CA PRO A 408 -9.82 12.21 -16.34
C PRO A 408 -8.39 12.56 -16.77
N GLN A 409 -7.97 12.07 -17.92
CA GLN A 409 -6.74 12.57 -18.55
C GLN A 409 -6.95 13.99 -19.01
N PRO A 410 -5.95 14.90 -18.87
CA PRO A 410 -6.06 16.30 -19.29
C PRO A 410 -6.24 16.46 -20.79
#